data_cfe4b101c9d1d002c4355f0bf95bb3be
#
_entry.id   cfe4b101c9d1d002c4355f0bf95bb3be
#
_cell.length_a   1.000
_cell.length_b   1.000
_cell.length_c   1.000
_cell.angle_alpha   90.00
_cell.angle_beta   90.00
_cell.angle_gamma   90.00
#
_symmetry.space_group_name_H-M   'P 1'
#
loop_
_entity.id
_entity.type
_entity.pdbx_description
1 polymer ?
#
loop_
_entity_poly.entity_id
_entity_poly.type
_entity_poly.pdbx_seq_one_letter_code
_entity_poly.pdbx_strand_id
1 'polypeptide(L)'
;IETLKSAHMEVEFFKFQKAFYTHKRIIILGNGGSNSVASHISQDYMKFHHKKVSILSDPSMITMLTNDFTYDLAYQKFLEYYVEEDTLVIIMSSGGESTNMLNCLEWCEINNVDYGVLTGFKKDNTIRSKAIHALFNYHIDSDSYGVVECVHQIFLHGVV
;
A
#
# COMPACT_ATOMS: atom_id res chain seq x y z
N ILE A 1 8.44 1.71 20.32
CA ILE A 1 9.83 1.22 20.16
C ILE A 1 9.86 -0.31 20.08
N GLU A 2 9.11 -1.03 20.94
CA GLU A 2 9.02 -2.51 20.87
C GLU A 2 8.43 -2.99 19.53
N THR A 3 7.43 -2.29 19.00
CA THR A 3 6.80 -2.59 17.71
C THR A 3 7.82 -2.55 16.54
N LEU A 4 8.82 -1.66 16.62
CA LEU A 4 9.86 -1.51 15.60
C LEU A 4 10.92 -2.62 15.63
N LYS A 5 10.95 -3.43 16.68
CA LYS A 5 11.92 -4.51 16.87
C LYS A 5 11.30 -5.90 16.80
N SER A 6 10.07 -6.00 16.28
CA SER A 6 9.39 -7.30 16.21
C SER A 6 10.00 -8.16 15.09
N ALA A 7 10.14 -9.46 15.36
CA ALA A 7 10.60 -10.45 14.37
C ALA A 7 9.69 -10.45 13.11
N HIS A 8 8.39 -10.16 13.28
CA HIS A 8 7.46 -10.01 12.16
C HIS A 8 7.83 -8.83 11.27
N MET A 9 8.21 -7.69 11.85
CA MET A 9 8.68 -6.54 11.06
C MET A 9 9.93 -6.90 10.25
N GLU A 10 10.90 -7.57 10.85
CA GLU A 10 12.13 -7.94 10.15
C GLU A 10 11.86 -8.86 8.96
N VAL A 11 11.07 -9.92 9.14
CA VAL A 11 10.73 -10.87 8.07
C VAL A 11 9.98 -10.16 6.92
N GLU A 12 8.93 -9.40 7.24
CA GLU A 12 8.13 -8.73 6.22
C GLU A 12 8.92 -7.58 5.56
N PHE A 13 9.82 -6.93 6.29
CA PHE A 13 10.71 -5.93 5.71
C PHE A 13 11.67 -6.52 4.67
N PHE A 14 12.28 -7.67 4.93
CA PHE A 14 13.12 -8.34 3.93
C PHE A 14 12.35 -8.72 2.67
N LYS A 15 11.11 -9.19 2.81
CA LYS A 15 10.24 -9.47 1.67
C LYS A 15 9.92 -8.20 0.88
N PHE A 16 9.56 -7.13 1.58
CA PHE A 16 9.33 -5.81 0.96
C PHE A 16 10.58 -5.31 0.23
N GLN A 17 11.75 -5.35 0.88
CA GLN A 17 13.01 -4.91 0.29
C GLN A 17 13.30 -5.67 -1.02
N LYS A 18 13.11 -6.99 -1.03
CA LYS A 18 13.25 -7.79 -2.25
C LYS A 18 12.29 -7.34 -3.33
N ALA A 19 11.00 -7.21 -3.02
CA ALA A 19 9.98 -6.73 -3.96
C ALA A 19 10.33 -5.32 -4.47
N PHE A 20 10.74 -4.41 -3.59
CA PHE A 20 11.12 -3.05 -3.94
C PHE A 20 12.26 -3.01 -4.98
N TYR A 21 13.31 -3.79 -4.79
CA TYR A 21 14.46 -3.76 -5.71
C TYR A 21 14.21 -4.50 -7.02
N THR A 22 13.29 -5.46 -7.05
CA THR A 22 12.96 -6.21 -8.28
C THR A 22 12.01 -5.46 -9.22
N HIS A 23 11.24 -4.48 -8.72
CA HIS A 23 10.27 -3.71 -9.52
C HIS A 23 10.77 -2.30 -9.82
N LYS A 24 10.50 -1.81 -11.01
CA LYS A 24 10.85 -0.44 -11.44
C LYS A 24 9.73 0.56 -11.19
N ARG A 25 8.48 0.10 -11.23
CA ARG A 25 7.27 0.89 -11.01
C ARG A 25 6.63 0.52 -9.68
N ILE A 26 6.16 1.51 -8.99
CA ILE A 26 5.48 1.33 -7.70
C ILE A 26 4.21 2.16 -7.71
N ILE A 27 3.10 1.56 -7.33
CA ILE A 27 1.85 2.27 -7.04
C ILE A 27 1.59 2.14 -5.54
N ILE A 28 1.37 3.25 -4.85
CA ILE A 28 1.09 3.24 -3.42
C ILE A 28 -0.33 3.77 -3.20
N LEU A 29 -1.17 2.95 -2.55
CA LEU A 29 -2.58 3.24 -2.32
C LEU A 29 -2.90 3.33 -0.84
N GLY A 30 -3.80 4.23 -0.48
CA GLY A 30 -4.32 4.38 0.88
C GLY A 30 -5.31 5.52 0.97
N ASN A 31 -6.13 5.53 2.01
CA ASN A 31 -7.09 6.59 2.31
C ASN A 31 -6.50 7.55 3.34
N GLY A 32 -6.87 8.82 3.28
CA GLY A 32 -6.58 9.82 4.33
C GLY A 32 -5.11 9.92 4.70
N GLY A 33 -4.75 9.63 5.96
CA GLY A 33 -3.37 9.66 6.45
C GLY A 33 -2.46 8.67 5.72
N SER A 34 -2.96 7.49 5.35
CA SER A 34 -2.22 6.54 4.51
C SER A 34 -1.90 7.12 3.12
N ASN A 35 -2.80 7.93 2.53
CA ASN A 35 -2.50 8.63 1.27
C ASN A 35 -1.44 9.72 1.47
N SER A 36 -1.43 10.40 2.61
CA SER A 36 -0.37 11.37 2.94
C SER A 36 0.99 10.67 3.06
N VAL A 37 1.04 9.50 3.69
CA VAL A 37 2.25 8.66 3.74
C VAL A 37 2.68 8.26 2.32
N ALA A 38 1.76 7.79 1.48
CA ALA A 38 2.04 7.43 0.08
C ALA A 38 2.65 8.60 -0.69
N SER A 39 2.07 9.80 -0.54
CA SER A 39 2.54 11.02 -1.19
C SER A 39 3.96 11.39 -0.76
N HIS A 40 4.26 11.31 0.54
CA HIS A 40 5.59 11.59 1.06
C HIS A 40 6.62 10.56 0.57
N ILE A 41 6.34 9.28 0.72
CA ILE A 41 7.24 8.17 0.33
C ILE A 41 7.52 8.18 -1.17
N SER A 42 6.54 8.54 -2.01
CA SER A 42 6.72 8.58 -3.46
C SER A 42 7.86 9.51 -3.89
N GLN A 43 8.03 10.63 -3.21
CA GLN A 43 9.10 11.60 -3.49
C GLN A 43 10.48 11.00 -3.18
N ASP A 44 10.60 10.29 -2.07
CA ASP A 44 11.86 9.68 -1.65
C ASP A 44 12.26 8.53 -2.57
N TYR A 45 11.32 7.69 -2.96
CA TYR A 45 11.57 6.61 -3.91
C TYR A 45 11.98 7.13 -5.30
N MET A 46 11.35 8.20 -5.76
CA MET A 46 11.74 8.87 -7.00
C MET A 46 13.14 9.47 -6.87
N LYS A 47 13.41 10.21 -5.79
CA LYS A 47 14.66 10.98 -5.60
C LYS A 47 15.87 10.08 -5.38
N PHE A 48 15.75 9.07 -4.50
CA PHE A 48 16.89 8.26 -4.06
C PHE A 48 17.08 6.97 -4.85
N HIS A 49 16.02 6.43 -5.45
CA HIS A 49 16.04 5.15 -6.15
C HIS A 49 15.62 5.23 -7.62
N HIS A 50 15.29 6.42 -8.12
CA HIS A 50 14.83 6.63 -9.51
C HIS A 50 13.62 5.74 -9.89
N LYS A 51 12.79 5.36 -8.91
CA LYS A 51 11.57 4.59 -9.15
C LYS A 51 10.51 5.46 -9.82
N LYS A 52 9.71 4.85 -10.69
CA LYS A 52 8.48 5.47 -11.20
C LYS A 52 7.36 5.19 -10.20
N VAL A 53 6.95 6.19 -9.44
CA VAL A 53 5.93 6.02 -8.42
C VAL A 53 4.67 6.78 -8.81
N SER A 54 3.52 6.11 -8.73
CA SER A 54 2.20 6.68 -8.95
C SER A 54 1.34 6.57 -7.70
N ILE A 55 0.60 7.61 -7.42
CA ILE A 55 -0.35 7.70 -6.30
C ILE A 55 -1.62 8.39 -6.77
N LEU A 56 -2.74 8.07 -6.16
CA LEU A 56 -4.00 8.78 -6.42
C LEU A 56 -4.18 9.91 -5.40
N SER A 57 -3.64 11.09 -5.72
CA SER A 57 -3.71 12.28 -4.85
C SER A 57 -4.12 13.55 -5.58
N ASP A 58 -4.29 13.52 -6.91
CA ASP A 58 -4.79 14.68 -7.66
C ASP A 58 -6.30 14.85 -7.43
N PRO A 59 -6.76 16.04 -6.97
CA PRO A 59 -8.18 16.26 -6.67
C PRO A 59 -9.09 16.07 -7.89
N SER A 60 -8.65 16.47 -9.09
CA SER A 60 -9.45 16.31 -10.31
C SER A 60 -9.62 14.84 -10.65
N MET A 61 -8.57 14.06 -10.54
CA MET A 61 -8.61 12.63 -10.81
C MET A 61 -9.48 11.89 -9.77
N ILE A 62 -9.32 12.18 -8.47
CA ILE A 62 -10.13 11.58 -7.41
C ILE A 62 -11.62 11.89 -7.63
N THR A 63 -11.96 13.13 -7.89
CA THR A 63 -13.36 13.55 -8.07
C THR A 63 -13.97 12.96 -9.34
N MET A 64 -13.24 12.90 -10.44
CA MET A 64 -13.69 12.27 -11.68
C MET A 64 -13.93 10.77 -11.46
N LEU A 65 -12.95 10.02 -10.93
CA LEU A 65 -13.08 8.60 -10.70
C LEU A 65 -14.22 8.27 -9.71
N THR A 66 -14.39 9.10 -8.68
CA THR A 66 -15.47 8.92 -7.70
C THR A 66 -16.84 9.20 -8.32
N ASN A 67 -16.97 10.25 -9.14
CA ASN A 67 -18.21 10.61 -9.82
C ASN A 67 -18.64 9.56 -10.84
N ASP A 68 -17.70 9.05 -11.61
CA ASP A 68 -18.00 8.15 -12.74
C ASP A 68 -18.11 6.69 -12.32
N PHE A 69 -17.37 6.26 -11.28
CA PHE A 69 -17.25 4.85 -10.86
C PHE A 69 -17.56 4.58 -9.39
N THR A 70 -17.91 5.56 -8.59
CA THR A 70 -18.03 5.51 -7.12
C THR A 70 -16.67 5.50 -6.39
N TYR A 71 -16.68 5.93 -5.11
CA TYR A 71 -15.48 5.93 -4.29
C TYR A 71 -14.90 4.52 -4.05
N ASP A 72 -15.77 3.52 -3.94
CA ASP A 72 -15.35 2.12 -3.72
C ASP A 72 -14.55 1.56 -4.89
N LEU A 73 -14.77 2.05 -6.10
CA LEU A 73 -14.10 1.59 -7.32
C LEU A 73 -13.00 2.55 -7.81
N ALA A 74 -12.93 3.78 -7.30
CA ALA A 74 -12.03 4.81 -7.80
C ALA A 74 -10.55 4.36 -7.82
N TYR A 75 -10.07 3.74 -6.73
CA TYR A 75 -8.69 3.25 -6.65
C TYR A 75 -8.44 2.04 -7.55
N GLN A 76 -9.40 1.13 -7.67
CA GLN A 76 -9.31 0.03 -8.64
C GLN A 76 -9.22 0.56 -10.07
N LYS A 77 -10.06 1.54 -10.43
CA LYS A 77 -10.01 2.18 -11.76
C LYS A 77 -8.67 2.88 -12.00
N PHE A 78 -8.11 3.50 -10.98
CA PHE A 78 -6.75 4.04 -11.07
C PHE A 78 -5.72 2.95 -11.39
N LEU A 79 -5.79 1.76 -10.76
CA LEU A 79 -4.91 0.64 -11.10
C LEU A 79 -5.08 0.19 -12.54
N GLU A 80 -6.31 0.08 -13.04
CA GLU A 80 -6.61 -0.32 -14.44
C GLU A 80 -5.93 0.58 -15.47
N TYR A 81 -5.75 1.88 -15.16
CA TYR A 81 -5.06 2.83 -16.05
C TYR A 81 -3.55 2.90 -15.87
N TYR A 82 -3.04 2.62 -14.66
CA TYR A 82 -1.65 2.91 -14.31
C TYR A 82 -0.75 1.67 -14.14
N VAL A 83 -1.33 0.47 -13.98
CA VAL A 83 -0.53 -0.75 -13.87
C VAL A 83 0.05 -1.09 -15.23
N GLU A 84 1.36 -1.25 -15.26
CA GLU A 84 2.15 -1.72 -16.40
C GLU A 84 2.97 -2.95 -15.97
N GLU A 85 3.69 -3.57 -16.91
CA GLU A 85 4.68 -4.60 -16.58
C GLU A 85 5.66 -4.08 -15.53
N ASP A 86 6.09 -4.96 -14.62
CA ASP A 86 7.06 -4.65 -13.58
C ASP A 86 6.55 -3.60 -12.55
N THR A 87 5.24 -3.62 -12.26
CA THR A 87 4.61 -2.79 -11.24
C THR A 87 4.40 -3.55 -9.94
N LEU A 88 4.87 -2.98 -8.83
CA LEU A 88 4.52 -3.38 -7.47
C LEU A 88 3.42 -2.47 -6.93
N VAL A 89 2.30 -3.03 -6.48
CA VAL A 89 1.23 -2.30 -5.80
C VAL A 89 1.39 -2.43 -4.29
N ILE A 90 1.42 -1.32 -3.57
CA ILE A 90 1.46 -1.28 -2.10
C ILE A 90 0.12 -0.74 -1.60
N ILE A 91 -0.61 -1.57 -0.85
CA ILE A 91 -1.94 -1.25 -0.33
C ILE A 91 -1.84 -0.99 1.17
N MET A 92 -2.16 0.22 1.60
CA MET A 92 -2.17 0.61 3.02
C MET A 92 -3.59 0.82 3.53
N SER A 93 -3.92 0.15 4.63
CA SER A 93 -5.19 0.36 5.35
C SER A 93 -5.01 0.10 6.83
N SER A 94 -5.06 1.14 7.65
CA SER A 94 -4.86 0.99 9.10
C SER A 94 -5.86 0.02 9.73
N GLY A 95 -7.15 0.11 9.38
CA GLY A 95 -8.18 -0.80 9.88
C GLY A 95 -8.28 -2.13 9.12
N GLY A 96 -7.77 -2.19 7.91
CA GLY A 96 -7.82 -3.38 7.06
C GLY A 96 -9.21 -3.76 6.52
N GLU A 97 -10.20 -2.83 6.57
CA GLU A 97 -11.61 -3.10 6.23
C GLU A 97 -12.15 -2.17 5.11
N SER A 98 -11.34 -1.27 4.57
CA SER A 98 -11.78 -0.29 3.57
C SER A 98 -12.15 -0.97 2.25
N THR A 99 -13.40 -0.84 1.80
CA THR A 99 -13.93 -1.49 0.60
C THR A 99 -13.11 -1.17 -0.65
N ASN A 100 -12.73 0.08 -0.85
CA ASN A 100 -11.92 0.49 -2.00
C ASN A 100 -10.51 -0.16 -2.01
N MET A 101 -9.90 -0.39 -0.85
CA MET A 101 -8.62 -1.09 -0.74
C MET A 101 -8.78 -2.60 -0.94
N LEU A 102 -9.90 -3.19 -0.48
CA LEU A 102 -10.27 -4.57 -0.75
C LEU A 102 -10.48 -4.82 -2.25
N ASN A 103 -11.18 -3.93 -2.94
CA ASN A 103 -11.37 -4.01 -4.38
C ASN A 103 -10.03 -3.96 -5.14
N CYS A 104 -9.08 -3.13 -4.68
CA CYS A 104 -7.73 -3.09 -5.25
C CYS A 104 -6.98 -4.41 -5.04
N LEU A 105 -7.06 -4.99 -3.85
CA LEU A 105 -6.45 -6.29 -3.56
C LEU A 105 -7.02 -7.38 -4.46
N GLU A 106 -8.35 -7.49 -4.53
CA GLU A 106 -9.04 -8.47 -5.36
C GLU A 106 -8.70 -8.29 -6.86
N TRP A 107 -8.60 -7.05 -7.31
CA TRP A 107 -8.18 -6.76 -8.68
C TRP A 107 -6.73 -7.22 -8.94
N CYS A 108 -5.80 -7.00 -8.02
CA CYS A 108 -4.42 -7.48 -8.14
C CYS A 108 -4.37 -9.00 -8.22
N GLU A 109 -5.13 -9.70 -7.37
CA GLU A 109 -5.21 -11.18 -7.37
C GLU A 109 -5.73 -11.71 -8.72
N ILE A 110 -6.81 -11.14 -9.25
CA ILE A 110 -7.43 -11.57 -10.50
C ILE A 110 -6.50 -11.34 -11.71
N ASN A 111 -5.75 -10.23 -11.69
CA ASN A 111 -4.90 -9.82 -12.81
C ASN A 111 -3.43 -10.27 -12.66
N ASN A 112 -3.11 -11.04 -11.62
CA ASN A 112 -1.74 -11.50 -11.32
C ASN A 112 -0.74 -10.35 -11.23
N VAL A 113 -1.12 -9.25 -10.59
CA VAL A 113 -0.26 -8.10 -10.34
C VAL A 113 0.43 -8.27 -8.99
N ASP A 114 1.74 -8.11 -8.94
CA ASP A 114 2.51 -8.19 -7.71
C ASP A 114 2.11 -7.09 -6.73
N TYR A 115 1.80 -7.47 -5.49
CA TYR A 115 1.37 -6.52 -4.47
C TYR A 115 1.86 -6.89 -3.07
N GLY A 116 1.82 -5.90 -2.17
CA GLY A 116 2.01 -6.09 -0.74
C GLY A 116 1.02 -5.25 0.06
N VAL A 117 0.78 -5.64 1.31
CA VAL A 117 -0.19 -4.97 2.17
C VAL A 117 0.45 -4.53 3.49
N LEU A 118 0.01 -3.37 3.98
CA LEU A 118 0.37 -2.80 5.27
C LEU A 118 -0.93 -2.53 6.04
N THR A 119 -1.12 -3.21 7.17
CA THR A 119 -2.34 -3.12 7.99
C THR A 119 -2.03 -2.90 9.47
N GLY A 120 -3.05 -2.60 10.22
CA GLY A 120 -3.01 -2.47 11.69
C GLY A 120 -4.32 -2.98 12.31
N PHE A 121 -4.62 -2.52 13.51
CA PHE A 121 -5.81 -2.83 14.29
C PHE A 121 -5.94 -4.34 14.54
N LYS A 122 -6.99 -4.97 14.06
CA LYS A 122 -7.25 -6.40 14.28
C LYS A 122 -6.30 -7.27 13.46
N LYS A 123 -5.73 -8.29 14.11
CA LYS A 123 -4.82 -9.25 13.44
C LYS A 123 -5.48 -10.04 12.31
N ASP A 124 -6.77 -10.23 12.39
CA ASP A 124 -7.61 -10.97 11.45
C ASP A 124 -8.42 -10.04 10.54
N ASN A 125 -7.99 -8.78 10.37
CA ASN A 125 -8.65 -7.85 9.46
C ASN A 125 -8.74 -8.43 8.02
N THR A 126 -9.75 -7.98 7.29
CA THR A 126 -10.13 -8.60 6.01
C THR A 126 -9.03 -8.48 4.94
N ILE A 127 -8.38 -7.31 4.81
CA ILE A 127 -7.28 -7.13 3.84
C ILE A 127 -6.14 -8.11 4.15
N ARG A 128 -5.69 -8.15 5.40
CA ARG A 128 -4.62 -9.04 5.81
C ARG A 128 -4.92 -10.51 5.55
N SER A 129 -6.16 -10.93 5.86
CA SER A 129 -6.60 -12.33 5.73
C SER A 129 -6.78 -12.76 4.28
N LYS A 130 -7.20 -11.85 3.39
CA LYS A 130 -7.38 -12.12 1.96
C LYS A 130 -6.09 -11.98 1.14
N ALA A 131 -5.06 -11.33 1.64
CA ALA A 131 -3.80 -11.08 0.93
C ALA A 131 -2.89 -12.33 0.90
N ILE A 132 -3.39 -13.43 0.34
CA ILE A 132 -2.73 -14.76 0.38
C ILE A 132 -1.53 -14.87 -0.58
N HIS A 133 -1.52 -14.11 -1.67
CA HIS A 133 -0.41 -14.06 -2.63
C HIS A 133 0.44 -12.79 -2.51
N ALA A 134 0.21 -11.98 -1.46
CA ALA A 134 1.00 -10.78 -1.23
C ALA A 134 2.49 -11.09 -1.07
N LEU A 135 3.36 -10.34 -1.73
CA LEU A 135 4.80 -10.47 -1.61
C LEU A 135 5.29 -10.13 -0.19
N PHE A 136 4.58 -9.25 0.52
CA PHE A 136 4.74 -8.96 1.94
C PHE A 136 3.38 -8.58 2.54
N ASN A 137 3.16 -8.94 3.81
CA ASN A 137 1.91 -8.74 4.52
C ASN A 137 2.22 -8.27 5.95
N TYR A 138 2.60 -7.00 6.08
CA TYR A 138 3.01 -6.42 7.35
C TYR A 138 1.82 -5.91 8.15
N HIS A 139 1.76 -6.31 9.41
CA HIS A 139 0.70 -5.91 10.34
C HIS A 139 1.30 -5.28 11.61
N ILE A 140 0.66 -4.21 12.06
CA ILE A 140 1.02 -3.50 13.28
C ILE A 140 -0.07 -3.75 14.33
N ASP A 141 0.32 -4.37 15.45
CA ASP A 141 -0.57 -4.65 16.58
C ASP A 141 -0.83 -3.36 17.38
N SER A 142 -1.67 -2.49 16.84
CA SER A 142 -2.08 -1.23 17.46
C SER A 142 -3.43 -0.80 16.88
N ASP A 143 -4.31 -0.25 17.71
CA ASP A 143 -5.61 0.34 17.36
C ASP A 143 -5.57 1.87 17.21
N SER A 144 -4.38 2.46 17.30
CA SER A 144 -4.16 3.90 17.11
C SER A 144 -3.77 4.22 15.68
N TYR A 145 -4.59 5.00 14.96
CA TYR A 145 -4.27 5.49 13.61
C TYR A 145 -2.90 6.15 13.52
N GLY A 146 -2.58 7.04 14.46
CA GLY A 146 -1.30 7.74 14.46
C GLY A 146 -0.11 6.80 14.61
N VAL A 147 -0.21 5.77 15.47
CA VAL A 147 0.86 4.76 15.61
C VAL A 147 0.99 3.94 14.33
N VAL A 148 -0.12 3.44 13.79
CA VAL A 148 -0.12 2.59 12.59
C VAL A 148 0.44 3.34 11.39
N GLU A 149 -0.03 4.55 11.11
CA GLU A 149 0.43 5.37 10.00
C GLU A 149 1.92 5.74 10.12
N CYS A 150 2.38 6.13 11.32
CA CYS A 150 3.80 6.41 11.55
C CYS A 150 4.68 5.18 11.34
N VAL A 151 4.25 4.00 11.80
CA VAL A 151 5.03 2.78 11.63
C VAL A 151 5.00 2.29 10.18
N HIS A 152 3.89 2.44 9.45
CA HIS A 152 3.85 2.21 7.99
C HIS A 152 4.89 3.10 7.28
N GLN A 153 4.95 4.38 7.63
CA GLN A 153 5.91 5.30 7.05
C GLN A 153 7.36 4.89 7.36
N ILE A 154 7.66 4.50 8.60
CA ILE A 154 8.99 4.01 8.99
C ILE A 154 9.37 2.74 8.21
N PHE A 155 8.42 1.80 8.08
CA PHE A 155 8.63 0.57 7.32
C PHE A 155 8.99 0.86 5.86
N LEU A 156 8.26 1.76 5.23
CA LEU A 156 8.49 2.16 3.84
C LEU A 156 9.80 2.95 3.67
N HIS A 157 10.20 3.78 4.65
CA HIS A 157 11.48 4.48 4.64
C HIS A 157 12.70 3.56 4.78
N GLY A 158 12.53 2.35 5.26
CA GLY A 158 13.65 1.44 5.52
C GLY A 158 14.50 1.10 4.29
N VAL A 159 14.04 1.40 3.08
CA VAL A 159 14.79 1.22 1.82
C VAL A 159 15.44 2.51 1.30
N VAL A 160 15.21 3.64 1.97
CA VAL A 160 15.73 4.99 1.59
C VAL A 160 17.10 5.28 2.17
#